data_c98e31640bacd3ea5b3bff08d394a906
#
_entry.id   c98e31640bacd3ea5b3bff08d394a906
#
_cell.length_a   1.000
_cell.length_b   1.000
_cell.length_c   1.000
_cell.angle_alpha   90.00
_cell.angle_beta   90.00
_cell.angle_gamma   90.00
#
_symmetry.space_group_name_H-M   'P 1'
#
loop_
_entity.id
_entity.type
_entity.pdbx_description
1 polymer ?
#
loop_
_entity_poly.entity_id
_entity_poly.type
_entity_poly.pdbx_seq_one_letter_code
_entity_poly.pdbx_strand_id
1 'polypeptide(L)'
;MIWLIVIVGIGILIFFVLRAAALNKTPPLERVEPGTILTPAGAARAEAEKYDKEQEEKYFQSPLTKRIIASISDGTGRLPEQIDVYEDRVTGRTEGAVRAFDFLTERVPKLEKKGFAYRDKNCCGDYDTFYEDSSPAKALAMAINRILGGEYDMKWEFGKDYWGAGGGIYRSWINHVVLTLKATIDF
;
A
#
# COMPACT_ATOMS: atom_id res chain seq x y z
N MET A 1 29.00 21.31 31.50
CA MET A 1 27.57 21.48 31.11
C MET A 1 27.27 21.07 29.67
N ILE A 2 28.11 21.45 28.70
CA ILE A 2 27.90 21.12 27.23
C ILE A 2 27.88 19.62 26.97
N TRP A 3 28.72 18.81 27.59
CA TRP A 3 28.79 17.36 27.43
C TRP A 3 27.50 16.62 27.86
N LEU A 4 26.83 17.13 28.88
CA LEU A 4 25.57 16.52 29.37
C LEU A 4 24.44 16.71 28.38
N ILE A 5 24.36 17.82 27.66
CA ILE A 5 23.37 18.12 26.63
C ILE A 5 23.59 17.22 25.40
N VAL A 6 24.86 16.99 25.03
CA VAL A 6 25.20 16.12 23.88
C VAL A 6 24.80 14.66 24.16
N ILE A 7 25.08 14.15 25.38
CA ILE A 7 24.73 12.77 25.75
C ILE A 7 23.21 12.56 25.79
N VAL A 8 22.46 13.52 26.33
CA VAL A 8 20.98 13.46 26.35
C VAL A 8 20.41 13.53 24.93
N GLY A 9 20.96 14.40 24.08
CA GLY A 9 20.53 14.52 22.67
C GLY A 9 20.77 13.23 21.87
N ILE A 10 21.92 12.58 22.04
CA ILE A 10 22.22 11.29 21.38
C ILE A 10 21.30 10.19 21.92
N GLY A 11 21.03 10.15 23.22
CA GLY A 11 20.12 9.18 23.83
C GLY A 11 18.70 9.28 23.28
N ILE A 12 18.19 10.50 23.11
CA ILE A 12 16.87 10.76 22.52
C ILE A 12 16.85 10.34 21.05
N LEU A 13 17.89 10.65 20.28
CA LEU A 13 17.97 10.27 18.86
C LEU A 13 17.99 8.74 18.70
N ILE A 14 18.79 8.03 19.50
CA ILE A 14 18.85 6.56 19.49
C ILE A 14 17.49 5.96 19.87
N PHE A 15 16.81 6.54 20.87
CA PHE A 15 15.47 6.08 21.28
C PHE A 15 14.46 6.21 20.14
N PHE A 16 14.46 7.34 19.42
CA PHE A 16 13.57 7.53 18.27
C PHE A 16 13.90 6.60 17.10
N VAL A 17 15.19 6.38 16.81
CA VAL A 17 15.62 5.45 15.75
C VAL A 17 15.25 4.01 16.09
N LEU A 18 15.46 3.56 17.32
CA LEU A 18 15.09 2.22 17.77
C LEU A 18 13.57 2.02 17.77
N ARG A 19 12.82 3.06 18.16
CA ARG A 19 11.36 3.03 18.14
C ARG A 19 10.81 2.99 16.71
N ALA A 20 11.39 3.75 15.78
CA ALA A 20 11.06 3.71 14.36
C ALA A 20 11.37 2.34 13.74
N ALA A 21 12.50 1.72 14.11
CA ALA A 21 12.87 0.38 13.65
C ALA A 21 11.96 -0.71 14.22
N ALA A 22 11.47 -0.56 15.46
CA ALA A 22 10.50 -1.48 16.05
C ALA A 22 9.11 -1.38 15.39
N LEU A 23 8.70 -0.18 14.98
CA LEU A 23 7.46 0.07 14.25
C LEU A 23 7.49 -0.47 12.80
N ASN A 24 8.69 -0.67 12.24
CA ASN A 24 8.88 -1.19 10.88
C ASN A 24 8.90 -2.73 10.77
N LYS A 25 8.85 -3.46 11.90
CA LYS A 25 8.68 -4.90 11.85
C LYS A 25 7.20 -5.21 11.55
N THR A 26 6.86 -5.38 10.28
CA THR A 26 5.61 -6.02 9.89
C THR A 26 5.58 -7.41 10.53
N PRO A 27 4.53 -7.76 11.31
CA PRO A 27 4.34 -9.14 11.71
C PRO A 27 4.26 -10.01 10.45
N PRO A 28 4.87 -11.21 10.44
CA PRO A 28 4.76 -12.12 9.31
C PRO A 28 3.27 -12.41 9.05
N LEU A 29 2.91 -12.54 7.78
CA LEU A 29 1.58 -12.99 7.35
C LEU A 29 1.33 -14.38 7.97
N GLU A 30 0.58 -14.42 9.06
CA GLU A 30 0.20 -15.66 9.70
C GLU A 30 -0.82 -16.36 8.78
N ARG A 31 -0.45 -17.56 8.29
CA ARG A 31 -1.33 -18.39 7.48
C ARG A 31 -2.48 -18.86 8.38
N VAL A 32 -3.67 -18.29 8.18
CA VAL A 32 -4.86 -18.67 8.96
C VAL A 32 -5.31 -20.07 8.54
N GLU A 33 -5.16 -21.03 9.44
CA GLU A 33 -5.74 -22.36 9.27
C GLU A 33 -7.28 -22.29 9.41
N PRO A 34 -8.04 -23.09 8.63
CA PRO A 34 -9.49 -23.13 8.74
C PRO A 34 -9.93 -23.52 10.16
N GLY A 35 -10.64 -22.62 10.84
CA GLY A 35 -11.13 -22.83 12.22
C GLY A 35 -10.34 -22.09 13.30
N THR A 36 -9.28 -21.34 12.95
CA THR A 36 -8.53 -20.53 13.91
C THR A 36 -9.33 -19.28 14.31
N ILE A 37 -9.45 -19.03 15.62
CA ILE A 37 -10.02 -17.76 16.12
C ILE A 37 -9.07 -16.65 15.72
N LEU A 38 -9.54 -15.76 14.81
CA LEU A 38 -8.75 -14.61 14.37
C LEU A 38 -8.52 -13.66 15.56
N THR A 39 -7.28 -13.17 15.69
CA THR A 39 -7.01 -12.02 16.54
C THR A 39 -7.77 -10.80 16.01
N PRO A 40 -8.07 -9.78 16.85
CA PRO A 40 -8.72 -8.55 16.36
C PRO A 40 -8.02 -7.92 15.15
N ALA A 41 -6.69 -7.91 15.15
CA ALA A 41 -5.87 -7.47 14.01
C ALA A 41 -6.06 -8.37 12.77
N GLY A 42 -6.08 -9.68 12.96
CA GLY A 42 -6.30 -10.65 11.87
C GLY A 42 -7.68 -10.49 11.24
N ALA A 43 -8.72 -10.25 12.06
CA ALA A 43 -10.07 -10.00 11.57
C ALA A 43 -10.15 -8.70 10.76
N ALA A 44 -9.60 -7.59 11.26
CA ALA A 44 -9.57 -6.31 10.56
C ALA A 44 -8.82 -6.42 9.21
N ARG A 45 -7.69 -7.14 9.18
CA ARG A 45 -6.93 -7.41 7.95
C ARG A 45 -7.74 -8.21 6.95
N ALA A 46 -8.41 -9.27 7.39
CA ALA A 46 -9.26 -10.08 6.51
C ALA A 46 -10.41 -9.26 5.90
N GLU A 47 -11.01 -8.35 6.67
CA GLU A 47 -12.03 -7.43 6.17
C GLU A 47 -11.45 -6.42 5.16
N ALA A 48 -10.26 -5.88 5.41
CA ALA A 48 -9.56 -5.00 4.46
C ALA A 48 -9.24 -5.73 3.15
N GLU A 49 -8.70 -6.94 3.22
CA GLU A 49 -8.40 -7.76 2.04
C GLU A 49 -9.67 -8.15 1.25
N LYS A 50 -10.75 -8.47 1.95
CA LYS A 50 -12.04 -8.74 1.29
C LYS A 50 -12.54 -7.51 0.54
N TYR A 51 -12.47 -6.35 1.17
CA TYR A 51 -12.85 -5.08 0.55
C TYR A 51 -11.97 -4.76 -0.66
N ASP A 52 -10.66 -4.97 -0.57
CA ASP A 52 -9.73 -4.77 -1.69
C ASP A 52 -10.07 -5.65 -2.90
N LYS A 53 -10.45 -6.92 -2.69
CA LYS A 53 -10.91 -7.81 -3.76
C LYS A 53 -12.20 -7.33 -4.41
N GLU A 54 -13.14 -6.80 -3.63
CA GLU A 54 -14.37 -6.20 -4.16
C GLU A 54 -14.06 -4.93 -4.98
N GLN A 55 -13.09 -4.12 -4.55
CA GLN A 55 -12.63 -2.95 -5.32
C GLN A 55 -11.88 -3.37 -6.59
N GLU A 56 -11.04 -4.40 -6.55
CA GLU A 56 -10.38 -4.96 -7.74
C GLU A 56 -11.41 -5.30 -8.82
N GLU A 57 -12.48 -6.03 -8.48
CA GLU A 57 -13.51 -6.38 -9.44
C GLU A 57 -14.22 -5.14 -10.04
N LYS A 58 -14.49 -4.11 -9.22
CA LYS A 58 -15.05 -2.85 -9.70
C LYS A 58 -14.09 -2.14 -10.65
N TYR A 59 -12.79 -2.06 -10.32
CA TYR A 59 -11.79 -1.46 -11.19
C TYR A 59 -11.60 -2.25 -12.48
N PHE A 60 -11.63 -3.58 -12.42
CA PHE A 60 -11.54 -4.44 -13.60
C PHE A 60 -12.64 -4.14 -14.62
N GLN A 61 -13.86 -3.88 -14.16
CA GLN A 61 -14.99 -3.54 -15.02
C GLN A 61 -15.06 -2.05 -15.38
N SER A 62 -14.29 -1.20 -14.71
CA SER A 62 -14.41 0.26 -14.81
C SER A 62 -13.85 0.81 -16.14
N PRO A 63 -14.59 1.71 -16.81
CA PRO A 63 -14.06 2.48 -17.92
C PRO A 63 -12.82 3.34 -17.52
N LEU A 64 -12.73 3.75 -16.26
CA LEU A 64 -11.59 4.51 -15.73
C LEU A 64 -10.30 3.71 -15.87
N THR A 65 -10.28 2.43 -15.50
CA THR A 65 -9.08 1.60 -15.59
C THR A 65 -8.61 1.44 -17.05
N LYS A 66 -9.54 1.32 -18.00
CA LYS A 66 -9.22 1.31 -19.43
C LYS A 66 -8.61 2.64 -19.91
N ARG A 67 -9.13 3.79 -19.43
CA ARG A 67 -8.55 5.11 -19.71
C ARG A 67 -7.15 5.24 -19.12
N ILE A 68 -6.93 4.77 -17.88
CA ILE A 68 -5.60 4.76 -17.25
C ILE A 68 -4.62 3.99 -18.13
N ILE A 69 -4.95 2.75 -18.51
CA ILE A 69 -4.10 1.91 -19.36
C ILE A 69 -3.79 2.59 -20.70
N ALA A 70 -4.78 3.17 -21.35
CA ALA A 70 -4.57 3.90 -22.60
C ALA A 70 -3.64 5.10 -22.44
N SER A 71 -3.72 5.81 -21.30
CA SER A 71 -2.88 6.99 -21.03
C SER A 71 -1.42 6.65 -20.74
N ILE A 72 -1.16 5.52 -20.07
CA ILE A 72 0.19 5.09 -19.71
C ILE A 72 0.88 4.25 -20.79
N SER A 73 0.12 3.81 -21.81
CA SER A 73 0.64 3.08 -22.96
C SER A 73 1.16 4.04 -24.05
N ASP A 74 2.09 3.60 -24.87
CA ASP A 74 2.71 4.43 -25.92
C ASP A 74 1.88 4.55 -27.21
N GLY A 75 0.73 3.88 -27.26
CA GLY A 75 -0.14 3.86 -28.44
C GLY A 75 0.31 2.90 -29.55
N THR A 76 1.47 2.26 -29.42
CA THR A 76 1.98 1.26 -30.38
C THR A 76 1.45 -0.14 -30.10
N GLY A 77 0.74 -0.33 -28.98
CA GLY A 77 0.31 -1.65 -28.48
C GLY A 77 1.39 -2.34 -27.64
N ARG A 78 2.55 -1.74 -27.47
CA ARG A 78 3.59 -2.27 -26.59
C ARG A 78 3.22 -2.00 -25.12
N LEU A 79 3.34 -3.02 -24.30
CA LEU A 79 3.10 -2.92 -22.85
C LEU A 79 4.22 -2.10 -22.18
N PRO A 80 3.92 -1.25 -21.18
CA PRO A 80 4.93 -0.61 -20.36
C PRO A 80 5.82 -1.65 -19.66
N GLU A 81 7.12 -1.40 -19.58
CA GLU A 81 8.07 -2.28 -18.87
C GLU A 81 7.85 -2.24 -17.36
N GLN A 82 7.40 -1.09 -16.87
CA GLN A 82 7.04 -0.88 -15.47
C GLN A 82 5.81 0.01 -15.37
N ILE A 83 4.92 -0.33 -14.43
CA ILE A 83 3.77 0.48 -14.06
C ILE A 83 3.82 0.73 -12.55
N ASP A 84 3.80 1.99 -12.15
CA ASP A 84 3.74 2.40 -10.75
C ASP A 84 2.34 2.92 -10.46
N VAL A 85 1.68 2.35 -9.44
CA VAL A 85 0.32 2.70 -9.02
C VAL A 85 0.35 3.31 -7.64
N TYR A 86 -0.07 4.57 -7.55
CA TYR A 86 -0.27 5.34 -6.32
C TYR A 86 -1.76 5.64 -6.11
N GLU A 87 -2.11 6.21 -4.98
CA GLU A 87 -3.50 6.60 -4.68
C GLU A 87 -4.00 7.77 -5.53
N ASP A 88 -3.08 8.60 -6.06
CA ASP A 88 -3.37 9.84 -6.78
C ASP A 88 -2.93 9.83 -8.24
N ARG A 89 -2.14 8.84 -8.66
CA ARG A 89 -1.63 8.73 -10.03
C ARG A 89 -1.22 7.32 -10.40
N VAL A 90 -1.16 7.06 -11.69
CA VAL A 90 -0.54 5.86 -12.26
C VAL A 90 0.46 6.29 -13.30
N THR A 91 1.67 5.70 -13.29
CA THR A 91 2.68 5.97 -14.31
C THR A 91 3.06 4.69 -15.04
N GLY A 92 3.32 4.79 -16.34
CA GLY A 92 3.84 3.70 -17.16
C GLY A 92 5.18 4.11 -17.76
N ARG A 93 6.18 3.25 -17.64
CA ARG A 93 7.51 3.43 -18.23
C ARG A 93 7.67 2.49 -19.40
N THR A 94 7.99 3.05 -20.56
CA THR A 94 8.45 2.35 -21.75
C THR A 94 9.89 2.78 -22.04
N GLU A 95 10.56 2.12 -22.99
CA GLU A 95 11.91 2.51 -23.42
C GLU A 95 11.95 3.99 -23.82
N GLY A 96 12.68 4.80 -23.03
CA GLY A 96 12.88 6.23 -23.28
C GLY A 96 11.73 7.18 -22.93
N ALA A 97 10.60 6.69 -22.39
CA ALA A 97 9.46 7.55 -22.04
C ALA A 97 8.77 7.12 -20.73
N VAL A 98 8.30 8.12 -19.97
CA VAL A 98 7.40 7.93 -18.84
C VAL A 98 6.11 8.67 -19.14
N ARG A 99 4.97 7.99 -19.03
CA ARG A 99 3.64 8.55 -19.21
C ARG A 99 2.88 8.41 -17.91
N ALA A 100 1.98 9.34 -17.64
CA ALA A 100 1.23 9.36 -16.39
C ALA A 100 -0.25 9.62 -16.64
N PHE A 101 -1.07 8.98 -15.80
CA PHE A 101 -2.45 9.35 -15.56
C PHE A 101 -2.51 9.95 -14.15
N ASP A 102 -2.69 11.24 -14.04
CA ASP A 102 -2.79 11.99 -12.79
C ASP A 102 -4.26 12.29 -12.52
N PHE A 103 -4.77 11.84 -11.35
CA PHE A 103 -6.19 11.94 -11.04
C PHE A 103 -6.66 13.39 -10.87
N LEU A 104 -5.79 14.26 -10.35
CA LEU A 104 -6.10 15.68 -10.22
C LEU A 104 -6.22 16.35 -11.59
N THR A 105 -5.25 16.14 -12.48
CA THR A 105 -5.23 16.69 -13.84
C THR A 105 -6.39 16.14 -14.67
N GLU A 106 -6.70 14.85 -14.53
CA GLU A 106 -7.81 14.18 -15.23
C GLU A 106 -9.19 14.44 -14.60
N ARG A 107 -9.23 15.22 -13.49
CA ARG A 107 -10.45 15.53 -12.74
C ARG A 107 -11.19 14.29 -12.26
N VAL A 108 -10.45 13.29 -11.84
CA VAL A 108 -10.97 12.03 -11.28
C VAL A 108 -10.75 12.03 -9.78
N PRO A 109 -11.70 11.55 -8.97
CA PRO A 109 -11.52 11.43 -7.54
C PRO A 109 -10.31 10.55 -7.20
N LYS A 110 -9.53 10.99 -6.21
CA LYS A 110 -8.47 10.19 -5.61
C LYS A 110 -9.04 8.87 -5.09
N LEU A 111 -8.24 7.81 -5.14
CA LEU A 111 -8.62 6.53 -4.54
C LEU A 111 -8.75 6.68 -3.03
N GLU A 112 -9.91 6.28 -2.48
CA GLU A 112 -10.20 6.41 -1.06
C GLU A 112 -9.96 5.11 -0.31
N LYS A 113 -9.28 5.21 0.83
CA LYS A 113 -9.08 4.10 1.76
C LYS A 113 -10.30 3.94 2.68
N LYS A 114 -10.68 2.69 2.95
CA LYS A 114 -11.63 2.34 3.99
C LYS A 114 -10.87 1.70 5.15
N GLY A 115 -11.01 2.27 6.36
CA GLY A 115 -10.34 1.79 7.55
C GLY A 115 -11.18 0.76 8.32
N PHE A 116 -10.53 -0.30 8.80
CA PHE A 116 -11.09 -1.35 9.63
C PHE A 116 -10.43 -1.28 10.99
N ALA A 117 -11.16 -0.75 11.97
CA ALA A 117 -10.62 -0.47 13.30
C ALA A 117 -10.60 -1.73 14.19
N TYR A 118 -9.55 -1.87 14.97
CA TYR A 118 -9.49 -2.82 16.09
C TYR A 118 -8.77 -2.18 17.29
N ARG A 119 -8.94 -2.77 18.46
CA ARG A 119 -8.26 -2.33 19.69
C ARG A 119 -7.31 -3.42 20.15
N ASP A 120 -6.12 -3.02 20.52
CA ASP A 120 -5.11 -3.91 21.07
C ASP A 120 -4.29 -3.19 22.15
N LYS A 121 -3.62 -3.95 23.00
CA LYS A 121 -2.76 -3.42 24.04
C LYS A 121 -1.46 -2.91 23.44
N ASN A 122 -1.06 -1.71 23.87
CA ASN A 122 0.27 -1.19 23.56
C ASN A 122 1.34 -1.80 24.48
N CYS A 123 2.60 -1.41 24.26
CA CYS A 123 3.72 -1.87 25.08
C CYS A 123 3.64 -1.50 26.58
N CYS A 124 2.81 -0.54 26.94
CA CYS A 124 2.58 -0.10 28.32
C CYS A 124 1.36 -0.74 28.97
N GLY A 125 0.61 -1.57 28.21
CA GLY A 125 -0.58 -2.27 28.69
C GLY A 125 -1.89 -1.50 28.51
N ASP A 126 -1.85 -0.27 27.98
CA ASP A 126 -3.03 0.50 27.63
C ASP A 126 -3.59 0.05 26.28
N TYR A 127 -4.87 0.34 26.02
CA TYR A 127 -5.50 0.02 24.77
C TYR A 127 -5.40 1.18 23.79
N ASP A 128 -4.72 0.93 22.66
CA ASP A 128 -4.69 1.81 21.52
C ASP A 128 -5.69 1.38 20.43
N THR A 129 -6.03 2.29 19.54
CA THR A 129 -6.85 2.00 18.37
C THR A 129 -5.95 1.87 17.15
N PHE A 130 -6.08 0.76 16.47
CA PHE A 130 -5.37 0.44 15.24
C PHE A 130 -6.35 0.37 14.08
N TYR A 131 -5.86 0.64 12.87
CA TYR A 131 -6.63 0.51 11.63
C TYR A 131 -5.81 -0.28 10.62
N GLU A 132 -6.40 -1.33 10.10
CA GLU A 132 -6.00 -1.91 8.82
C GLU A 132 -6.81 -1.19 7.75
N ASP A 133 -6.16 -0.38 6.93
CA ASP A 133 -6.83 0.32 5.86
C ASP A 133 -6.83 -0.54 4.59
N SER A 134 -7.91 -0.47 3.82
CA SER A 134 -7.92 -1.00 2.46
C SER A 134 -6.78 -0.38 1.65
N SER A 135 -6.34 -1.09 0.63
CA SER A 135 -5.25 -0.68 -0.24
C SER A 135 -5.75 -0.46 -1.68
N PRO A 136 -6.42 0.68 -1.96
CA PRO A 136 -7.03 0.92 -3.28
C PRO A 136 -6.00 0.96 -4.41
N ALA A 137 -4.75 1.40 -4.13
CA ALA A 137 -3.66 1.31 -5.11
C ALA A 137 -3.34 -0.15 -5.47
N LYS A 138 -3.35 -1.07 -4.48
CA LYS A 138 -3.18 -2.50 -4.73
C LYS A 138 -4.35 -3.08 -5.55
N ALA A 139 -5.58 -2.75 -5.17
CA ALA A 139 -6.77 -3.22 -5.89
C ALA A 139 -6.77 -2.75 -7.36
N LEU A 140 -6.40 -1.48 -7.61
CA LEU A 140 -6.25 -0.95 -8.96
C LEU A 140 -5.12 -1.62 -9.73
N ALA A 141 -3.95 -1.84 -9.10
CA ALA A 141 -2.81 -2.53 -9.71
C ALA A 141 -3.18 -3.96 -10.12
N MET A 142 -3.88 -4.70 -9.27
CA MET A 142 -4.38 -6.05 -9.57
C MET A 142 -5.33 -6.04 -10.77
N ALA A 143 -6.26 -5.08 -10.84
CA ALA A 143 -7.17 -4.92 -11.95
C ALA A 143 -6.43 -4.59 -13.27
N ILE A 144 -5.44 -3.68 -13.21
CA ILE A 144 -4.59 -3.35 -14.38
C ILE A 144 -3.84 -4.60 -14.85
N ASN A 145 -3.16 -5.31 -13.94
CA ASN A 145 -2.42 -6.53 -14.30
C ASN A 145 -3.34 -7.57 -14.93
N ARG A 146 -4.54 -7.79 -14.38
CA ARG A 146 -5.53 -8.72 -14.92
C ARG A 146 -6.01 -8.32 -16.33
N ILE A 147 -6.26 -7.03 -16.60
CA ILE A 147 -6.64 -6.54 -17.93
C ILE A 147 -5.50 -6.74 -18.93
N LEU A 148 -4.26 -6.59 -18.49
CA LEU A 148 -3.04 -6.77 -19.29
C LEU A 148 -2.58 -8.24 -19.36
N GLY A 149 -3.44 -9.21 -19.02
CA GLY A 149 -3.18 -10.65 -19.19
C GLY A 149 -2.37 -11.30 -18.07
N GLY A 150 -2.07 -10.60 -16.97
CA GLY A 150 -1.30 -11.14 -15.84
C GLY A 150 0.22 -11.18 -16.09
N GLU A 151 0.69 -10.40 -17.06
CA GLU A 151 2.09 -10.40 -17.53
C GLU A 151 3.07 -9.69 -16.60
N TYR A 152 2.61 -9.19 -15.43
CA TYR A 152 3.44 -8.42 -14.52
C TYR A 152 3.66 -9.14 -13.18
N ASP A 153 4.90 -9.04 -12.67
CA ASP A 153 5.22 -9.28 -11.28
C ASP A 153 4.88 -8.05 -10.44
N MET A 154 4.31 -8.27 -9.24
CA MET A 154 3.89 -7.19 -8.36
C MET A 154 4.79 -7.08 -7.12
N LYS A 155 5.23 -5.87 -6.80
CA LYS A 155 5.86 -5.50 -5.53
C LYS A 155 5.12 -4.31 -4.94
N TRP A 156 5.11 -4.16 -3.61
CA TRP A 156 4.43 -3.06 -2.95
C TRP A 156 5.20 -2.55 -1.74
N GLU A 157 4.88 -1.30 -1.39
CA GLU A 157 5.39 -0.62 -0.21
C GLU A 157 4.25 -0.27 0.73
N PHE A 158 4.50 -0.40 2.04
CA PHE A 158 3.52 -0.05 3.06
C PHE A 158 3.65 1.43 3.45
N GLY A 159 2.52 2.12 3.45
CA GLY A 159 2.33 3.38 4.13
C GLY A 159 1.94 3.13 5.59
N LYS A 160 2.36 4.03 6.49
CA LYS A 160 2.01 4.00 7.91
C LYS A 160 1.81 5.41 8.42
N ASP A 161 0.71 5.65 9.11
CA ASP A 161 0.44 6.88 9.82
C ASP A 161 0.30 6.61 11.32
N TYR A 162 0.82 7.52 12.12
CA TYR A 162 0.68 7.53 13.56
C TYR A 162 0.17 8.89 14.03
N TRP A 163 -0.91 8.86 14.79
CA TRP A 163 -1.48 10.06 15.42
C TRP A 163 -1.57 9.78 16.91
N GLY A 164 -0.90 10.59 17.74
CA GLY A 164 -0.98 10.36 19.18
C GLY A 164 -0.57 11.56 20.02
N ALA A 165 -1.50 11.99 20.88
CA ALA A 165 -1.26 12.63 22.14
C ALA A 165 -2.23 12.02 23.14
N GLY A 166 -1.77 11.01 23.93
CA GLY A 166 -2.56 10.41 25.02
C GLY A 166 -3.48 9.24 24.64
N GLY A 167 -3.36 8.69 23.43
CA GLY A 167 -4.02 7.49 22.92
C GLY A 167 -3.63 7.33 21.47
N GLY A 168 -2.83 6.29 21.15
CA GLY A 168 -2.28 6.13 19.81
C GLY A 168 -3.36 5.69 18.81
N ILE A 169 -3.39 6.32 17.63
CA ILE A 169 -4.10 5.82 16.47
C ILE A 169 -3.05 5.42 15.45
N TYR A 170 -3.07 4.15 15.04
CA TYR A 170 -2.12 3.57 14.10
C TYR A 170 -2.85 3.11 12.86
N ARG A 171 -2.34 3.47 11.67
CA ARG A 171 -2.90 3.05 10.39
C ARG A 171 -1.84 2.38 9.54
N SER A 172 -2.23 1.34 8.81
CA SER A 172 -1.35 0.60 7.89
C SER A 172 -2.09 0.28 6.61
N TRP A 173 -1.45 0.48 5.45
CA TRP A 173 -1.99 0.14 4.12
C TRP A 173 -0.87 0.02 3.09
N ILE A 174 -1.17 -0.53 1.92
CA ILE A 174 -0.26 -0.51 0.78
C ILE A 174 -0.50 0.79 0.00
N ASN A 175 0.49 1.68 -0.04
CA ASN A 175 0.37 3.01 -0.67
C ASN A 175 0.94 3.10 -2.08
N HIS A 176 1.83 2.19 -2.44
CA HIS A 176 2.50 2.14 -3.74
C HIS A 176 2.65 0.70 -4.19
N VAL A 177 2.31 0.43 -5.44
CA VAL A 177 2.50 -0.87 -6.08
C VAL A 177 3.27 -0.70 -7.38
N VAL A 178 4.30 -1.50 -7.54
CA VAL A 178 5.11 -1.58 -8.76
C VAL A 178 4.77 -2.87 -9.49
N LEU A 179 4.37 -2.74 -10.72
CA LEU A 179 4.19 -3.83 -11.68
C LEU A 179 5.39 -3.83 -12.62
N THR A 180 6.13 -4.92 -12.68
CA THR A 180 7.27 -5.08 -13.60
C THR A 180 6.94 -6.16 -14.63
N LEU A 181 7.04 -5.85 -15.91
CA LEU A 181 6.78 -6.79 -16.99
C LEU A 181 7.70 -8.01 -16.85
N LYS A 182 7.13 -9.20 -16.89
CA LYS A 182 7.89 -10.44 -16.85
C LYS A 182 8.76 -10.54 -18.09
N ALA A 183 10.02 -10.91 -17.91
CA ALA A 183 10.90 -11.20 -19.05
C ALA A 183 10.30 -12.37 -19.84
N THR A 184 10.03 -12.16 -21.13
CA THR A 184 9.71 -13.25 -22.04
C THR A 184 10.98 -14.09 -22.17
N ILE A 185 10.97 -15.32 -21.64
CA ILE A 185 12.06 -16.26 -21.90
C ILE A 185 11.75 -16.85 -23.29
N ASP A 186 12.35 -16.27 -24.32
CA ASP A 186 12.37 -16.92 -25.64
C ASP A 186 13.25 -18.17 -25.54
N PHE A 187 12.63 -19.34 -25.64
CA PHE A 187 13.31 -20.64 -25.75
C PHE A 187 13.63 -20.96 -27.20
#